data_69361e6e96a7ee0b80f3dd805f0e54c6
#
_entry.id   69361e6e96a7ee0b80f3dd805f0e54c6
#
_cell.length_a   1.000
_cell.length_b   1.000
_cell.length_c   1.000
_cell.angle_alpha   90.00
_cell.angle_beta   90.00
_cell.angle_gamma   90.00
#
_symmetry.space_group_name_H-M   'P 1'
#
loop_
_entity.id
_entity.type
_entity.pdbx_description
1 polymer ?
#
loop_
_entity_poly.entity_id
_entity_poly.type
_entity_poly.pdbx_seq_one_letter_code
_entity_poly.pdbx_strand_id
1 'polypeptide(L)'
;LALAFAAFPRAVLSAPETPPVVQNPPRTWIDPETGHRVVRITDEANTESLYFNDNCFTPDGKEMIFTTADGGISVLDLATWKNRAVVKGKVRVIIVGHRTPRVFYIRSEDNALYATNLDTAETQKLANLPAGGGISAINADETMVAGTRVLEGNPARRFVTGKGNGYQADDKMEMMERRLAAHLLNEIYTIDLRTGQEATLIRNRDWLNHLQFSPTDPTLLMYCHEGPWWKVDRIWTIRTDGTQNTLVQPRTMEMEASGHEFWSADGKKIYYDLQTPWGVVFWVAGYNLETKERTWYHIERSEWSIHFNATNDETLFCGDGADNPPGPWADASNRWIYLFVPDTVINGAPWKTVRWNFGTGAGEALVHPGVFHGEKLVHMVKHNYLLEPNPIFTPDKKYIIFRSDMFGDTYAFAVEVAKAVPGP
;
A
#
# COMPACT_ATOMS: atom_id res chain seq x y z
N LEU A 1 27.61 -44.62 -0.08
CA LEU A 1 26.94 -43.92 -1.21
C LEU A 1 27.10 -42.41 -0.98
N ALA A 2 27.98 -41.73 -1.72
CA ALA A 2 28.16 -40.28 -1.69
C ALA A 2 27.16 -39.67 -2.68
N LEU A 3 26.24 -38.88 -2.20
CA LEU A 3 25.36 -38.06 -3.02
C LEU A 3 26.13 -36.82 -3.50
N ALA A 4 26.43 -36.76 -4.79
CA ALA A 4 26.99 -35.60 -5.42
C ALA A 4 25.88 -34.56 -5.60
N PHE A 5 25.94 -33.43 -4.89
CA PHE A 5 25.15 -32.27 -5.15
C PHE A 5 25.62 -31.61 -6.45
N ALA A 6 24.83 -31.69 -7.50
CA ALA A 6 25.06 -30.92 -8.71
C ALA A 6 24.74 -29.45 -8.40
N ALA A 7 25.75 -28.59 -8.44
CA ALA A 7 25.55 -27.13 -8.38
C ALA A 7 24.96 -26.68 -9.71
N PHE A 8 23.70 -26.27 -9.70
CA PHE A 8 23.11 -25.55 -10.83
C PHE A 8 23.71 -24.15 -10.92
N PRO A 9 24.15 -23.72 -12.12
CA PRO A 9 24.63 -22.36 -12.30
C PRO A 9 23.50 -21.38 -11.98
N ARG A 10 23.71 -20.48 -11.02
CA ARG A 10 22.86 -19.33 -10.79
C ARG A 10 22.87 -18.48 -12.06
N ALA A 11 21.74 -18.33 -12.71
CA ALA A 11 21.56 -17.30 -13.72
C ALA A 11 21.76 -15.95 -13.02
N VAL A 12 22.78 -15.23 -13.43
CA VAL A 12 22.96 -13.82 -13.04
C VAL A 12 21.86 -13.07 -13.79
N LEU A 13 20.77 -12.78 -13.11
CA LEU A 13 19.78 -11.84 -13.62
C LEU A 13 20.49 -10.49 -13.76
N SER A 14 20.65 -10.01 -14.99
CA SER A 14 21.11 -8.64 -15.25
C SER A 14 20.13 -7.69 -14.56
N ALA A 15 20.67 -6.66 -13.89
CA ALA A 15 19.82 -5.58 -13.37
C ALA A 15 18.89 -5.09 -14.46
N PRO A 16 17.60 -4.84 -14.17
CA PRO A 16 16.67 -4.33 -15.18
C PRO A 16 17.24 -3.02 -15.76
N GLU A 17 17.35 -2.97 -17.08
CA GLU A 17 17.79 -1.75 -17.77
C GLU A 17 16.72 -0.67 -17.57
N THR A 18 17.14 0.49 -17.07
CA THR A 18 16.26 1.65 -17.02
C THR A 18 15.83 1.99 -18.44
N PRO A 19 14.52 2.14 -18.73
CA PRO A 19 14.07 2.48 -20.05
C PRO A 19 14.72 3.78 -20.54
N PRO A 20 15.03 3.92 -21.83
CA PRO A 20 15.60 5.16 -22.36
C PRO A 20 14.59 6.31 -22.20
N VAL A 21 15.09 7.48 -21.79
CA VAL A 21 14.26 8.68 -21.64
C VAL A 21 13.66 9.05 -23.00
N VAL A 22 12.34 9.09 -23.07
CA VAL A 22 11.59 9.52 -24.24
C VAL A 22 11.33 11.02 -24.15
N GLN A 23 11.87 11.80 -25.06
CA GLN A 23 11.55 13.23 -25.15
C GLN A 23 10.07 13.39 -25.53
N ASN A 24 9.31 14.17 -24.73
CA ASN A 24 7.87 14.41 -24.93
C ASN A 24 7.04 13.10 -25.00
N PRO A 25 6.95 12.33 -23.89
CA PRO A 25 6.13 11.13 -23.87
C PRO A 25 4.65 11.48 -24.16
N PRO A 26 3.89 10.54 -24.79
CA PRO A 26 2.52 10.82 -25.19
C PRO A 26 1.65 11.24 -24.01
N ARG A 27 0.76 12.22 -24.24
CA ARG A 27 -0.20 12.66 -23.21
C ARG A 27 -1.32 11.64 -23.02
N THR A 28 -1.75 10.99 -24.12
CA THR A 28 -2.81 9.98 -24.10
C THR A 28 -2.61 8.97 -25.23
N TRP A 29 -2.94 7.72 -24.97
CA TRP A 29 -2.97 6.66 -25.97
C TRP A 29 -4.01 5.60 -25.57
N ILE A 30 -4.32 4.70 -26.50
CA ILE A 30 -5.07 3.48 -26.23
C ILE A 30 -4.05 2.35 -26.16
N ASP A 31 -4.05 1.58 -25.08
CA ASP A 31 -3.20 0.40 -24.98
C ASP A 31 -3.61 -0.59 -26.08
N PRO A 32 -2.68 -1.00 -26.96
CA PRO A 32 -3.02 -1.79 -28.15
C PRO A 32 -3.43 -3.23 -27.81
N GLU A 33 -3.07 -3.74 -26.64
CA GLU A 33 -3.38 -5.10 -26.24
C GLU A 33 -4.71 -5.19 -25.48
N THR A 34 -5.10 -4.13 -24.79
CA THR A 34 -6.26 -4.15 -23.89
C THR A 34 -7.42 -3.28 -24.38
N GLY A 35 -7.15 -2.25 -25.16
CA GLY A 35 -8.14 -1.28 -25.63
C GLY A 35 -8.52 -0.22 -24.60
N HIS A 36 -7.83 -0.14 -23.46
CA HIS A 36 -8.06 0.89 -22.47
C HIS A 36 -7.30 2.17 -22.79
N ARG A 37 -7.91 3.31 -22.51
CA ARG A 37 -7.26 4.62 -22.67
C ARG A 37 -6.39 4.92 -21.46
N VAL A 38 -5.13 5.29 -21.73
CA VAL A 38 -4.18 5.75 -20.73
C VAL A 38 -3.92 7.23 -20.95
N VAL A 39 -3.87 7.98 -19.84
CA VAL A 39 -3.57 9.42 -19.81
C VAL A 39 -2.38 9.64 -18.89
N ARG A 40 -1.36 10.34 -19.35
CA ARG A 40 -0.31 10.89 -18.49
C ARG A 40 -0.87 12.15 -17.83
N ILE A 41 -1.11 12.09 -16.52
CA ILE A 41 -1.82 13.15 -15.80
C ILE A 41 -0.90 14.24 -15.26
N THR A 42 0.41 13.99 -15.15
CA THR A 42 1.41 15.01 -14.80
C THR A 42 2.22 15.42 -16.01
N ASP A 43 2.59 16.70 -16.08
CA ASP A 43 3.37 17.25 -17.20
C ASP A 43 4.87 17.25 -16.91
N GLU A 44 5.24 17.47 -15.65
CA GLU A 44 6.63 17.48 -15.20
C GLU A 44 7.14 16.06 -14.95
N ALA A 45 8.38 15.81 -15.35
CA ALA A 45 9.09 14.57 -15.04
C ALA A 45 9.39 14.45 -13.54
N ASN A 46 9.60 13.21 -13.10
CA ASN A 46 9.89 12.87 -11.70
C ASN A 46 8.80 13.31 -10.72
N THR A 47 7.56 13.06 -11.13
CA THR A 47 6.35 13.26 -10.33
C THR A 47 5.74 11.89 -9.97
N GLU A 48 5.25 11.76 -8.73
CA GLU A 48 4.76 10.48 -8.23
C GLU A 48 3.40 10.63 -7.54
N SER A 49 2.48 9.68 -7.79
CA SER A 49 1.31 9.47 -6.94
C SER A 49 1.76 8.95 -5.56
N LEU A 50 0.91 9.07 -4.54
CA LEU A 50 1.22 8.57 -3.20
C LEU A 50 1.26 7.03 -3.17
N TYR A 51 1.63 6.50 -2.03
CA TYR A 51 1.57 5.06 -1.76
C TYR A 51 0.11 4.59 -1.81
N PHE A 52 -0.15 3.39 -2.27
CA PHE A 52 -1.49 2.87 -2.63
C PHE A 52 -2.55 2.95 -1.52
N ASN A 53 -2.15 3.00 -0.26
CA ASN A 53 -3.05 3.08 0.90
C ASN A 53 -3.05 4.45 1.60
N ASP A 54 -2.27 5.42 1.10
CA ASP A 54 -2.28 6.79 1.59
C ASP A 54 -3.37 7.60 0.87
N ASN A 55 -4.31 8.19 1.62
CA ASN A 55 -5.33 9.04 1.01
C ASN A 55 -4.69 10.25 0.31
N CYS A 56 -4.83 10.32 -1.01
CA CYS A 56 -4.33 11.42 -1.83
C CYS A 56 -5.44 12.36 -2.33
N PHE A 57 -6.72 12.05 -2.08
CA PHE A 57 -7.87 12.81 -2.60
C PHE A 57 -8.42 13.80 -1.57
N THR A 58 -8.92 14.93 -2.07
CA THR A 58 -9.70 15.86 -1.26
C THR A 58 -11.02 15.22 -0.81
N PRO A 59 -11.62 15.65 0.33
CA PRO A 59 -12.86 15.07 0.84
C PRO A 59 -14.04 15.12 -0.12
N ASP A 60 -14.06 16.08 -1.03
CA ASP A 60 -15.09 16.20 -2.09
C ASP A 60 -14.79 15.33 -3.33
N GLY A 61 -13.64 14.68 -3.36
CA GLY A 61 -13.20 13.78 -4.43
C GLY A 61 -12.88 14.45 -5.76
N LYS A 62 -12.69 15.77 -5.80
CA LYS A 62 -12.44 16.50 -7.06
C LYS A 62 -10.97 16.70 -7.38
N GLU A 63 -10.12 16.73 -6.38
CA GLU A 63 -8.70 16.94 -6.54
C GLU A 63 -7.90 15.82 -5.89
N MET A 64 -6.70 15.60 -6.39
CA MET A 64 -5.69 14.74 -5.78
C MET A 64 -4.37 15.45 -5.65
N ILE A 65 -3.52 15.00 -4.75
CA ILE A 65 -2.14 15.46 -4.65
C ILE A 65 -1.17 14.45 -5.27
N PHE A 66 -0.03 14.97 -5.70
CA PHE A 66 1.14 14.19 -6.10
C PHE A 66 2.43 14.91 -5.67
N THR A 67 3.53 14.17 -5.59
CA THR A 67 4.82 14.74 -5.25
C THR A 67 5.56 15.19 -6.51
N THR A 68 6.31 16.28 -6.40
CA THR A 68 7.05 16.92 -7.50
C THR A 68 8.53 16.59 -7.45
N ALA A 69 9.26 16.84 -8.53
CA ALA A 69 10.68 16.54 -8.65
C ALA A 69 11.57 17.19 -7.58
N ASP A 70 11.17 18.35 -7.05
CA ASP A 70 11.86 19.02 -5.94
C ASP A 70 11.48 18.46 -4.55
N GLY A 71 10.62 17.44 -4.53
CA GLY A 71 10.09 16.82 -3.33
C GLY A 71 8.96 17.61 -2.68
N GLY A 72 8.36 18.58 -3.38
CA GLY A 72 7.19 19.34 -2.97
C GLY A 72 5.89 18.63 -3.26
N ILE A 73 4.78 19.38 -3.18
CA ILE A 73 3.42 18.86 -3.41
C ILE A 73 2.70 19.75 -4.43
N SER A 74 2.11 19.11 -5.43
CA SER A 74 1.15 19.73 -6.34
C SER A 74 -0.23 19.09 -6.21
N VAL A 75 -1.25 19.86 -6.55
CA VAL A 75 -2.66 19.43 -6.60
C VAL A 75 -3.07 19.30 -8.05
N LEU A 76 -3.80 18.26 -8.38
CA LEU A 76 -4.34 17.95 -9.68
C LEU A 76 -5.88 17.95 -9.61
N ASP A 77 -6.52 18.71 -10.47
CA ASP A 77 -7.97 18.66 -10.70
C ASP A 77 -8.31 17.43 -11.57
N LEU A 78 -9.15 16.54 -11.06
CA LEU A 78 -9.47 15.24 -11.70
C LEU A 78 -10.36 15.37 -12.94
N ALA A 79 -11.05 16.50 -13.11
CA ALA A 79 -11.90 16.73 -14.29
C ALA A 79 -11.11 17.28 -15.48
N THR A 80 -10.08 18.07 -15.21
CA THR A 80 -9.35 18.81 -16.26
C THR A 80 -7.90 18.37 -16.43
N TRP A 81 -7.37 17.59 -15.49
CA TRP A 81 -5.96 17.21 -15.38
C TRP A 81 -5.00 18.41 -15.31
N LYS A 82 -5.50 19.55 -14.82
CA LYS A 82 -4.66 20.73 -14.56
C LYS A 82 -4.09 20.64 -13.16
N ASN A 83 -2.82 21.01 -13.01
CA ASN A 83 -2.15 21.01 -11.73
C ASN A 83 -1.74 22.40 -11.28
N ARG A 84 -1.53 22.56 -9.98
CA ARG A 84 -0.93 23.74 -9.34
C ARG A 84 -0.04 23.33 -8.18
N ALA A 85 1.11 23.99 -8.04
CA ALA A 85 2.00 23.78 -6.90
C ALA A 85 1.39 24.38 -5.62
N VAL A 86 1.47 23.63 -4.51
CA VAL A 86 0.93 24.04 -3.20
C VAL A 86 2.00 24.10 -2.13
N VAL A 87 2.90 23.11 -2.10
CA VAL A 87 4.04 23.10 -1.17
C VAL A 87 5.32 22.95 -1.96
N LYS A 88 6.29 23.83 -1.70
CA LYS A 88 7.64 23.79 -2.32
C LYS A 88 8.67 23.20 -1.37
N GLY A 89 9.69 22.59 -1.94
CA GLY A 89 10.80 22.01 -1.21
C GLY A 89 10.51 20.64 -0.64
N LYS A 90 11.53 19.98 -0.12
CA LYS A 90 11.48 18.57 0.24
C LYS A 90 10.63 18.30 1.47
N VAL A 91 9.55 17.57 1.26
CA VAL A 91 8.64 17.11 2.33
C VAL A 91 8.42 15.60 2.24
N ARG A 92 7.98 15.00 3.33
CA ARG A 92 7.42 13.65 3.36
C ARG A 92 5.93 13.75 3.63
N VAL A 93 5.14 13.47 2.62
CA VAL A 93 3.67 13.46 2.72
C VAL A 93 3.25 12.36 3.70
N ILE A 94 2.19 12.62 4.45
CA ILE A 94 1.47 11.63 5.25
C ILE A 94 0.20 11.26 4.50
N ILE A 95 -0.79 12.14 4.45
CA ILE A 95 -2.04 11.96 3.69
C ILE A 95 -2.70 13.32 3.42
N VAL A 96 -3.69 13.34 2.54
CA VAL A 96 -4.75 14.37 2.54
C VAL A 96 -5.77 14.03 3.61
N GLY A 97 -6.26 15.02 4.33
CA GLY A 97 -7.26 14.83 5.38
C GLY A 97 -8.58 14.26 4.87
N HIS A 98 -9.26 13.48 5.72
CA HIS A 98 -10.56 12.91 5.38
C HIS A 98 -11.73 13.90 5.56
N ARG A 99 -11.54 14.96 6.36
CA ARG A 99 -12.57 15.96 6.68
C ARG A 99 -12.33 17.32 6.04
N THR A 100 -11.06 17.69 5.92
CA THR A 100 -10.67 19.00 5.43
C THR A 100 -9.77 18.87 4.20
N PRO A 101 -9.82 19.81 3.25
CA PRO A 101 -8.91 19.81 2.10
C PRO A 101 -7.51 20.26 2.53
N ARG A 102 -6.90 19.56 3.49
CA ARG A 102 -5.55 19.81 3.98
C ARG A 102 -4.63 18.63 3.70
N VAL A 103 -3.45 18.89 3.21
CA VAL A 103 -2.38 17.89 3.14
C VAL A 103 -1.52 17.98 4.39
N PHE A 104 -1.26 16.82 5.00
CA PHE A 104 -0.40 16.67 6.18
C PHE A 104 0.94 16.10 5.75
N TYR A 105 2.04 16.71 6.21
CA TYR A 105 3.38 16.33 5.81
C TYR A 105 4.43 16.72 6.85
N ILE A 106 5.56 16.03 6.80
CA ILE A 106 6.76 16.39 7.56
C ILE A 106 7.67 17.22 6.65
N ARG A 107 8.03 18.42 7.10
CA ARG A 107 9.05 19.24 6.42
C ARG A 107 10.43 18.75 6.82
N SER A 108 11.27 18.49 5.82
CA SER A 108 12.62 17.93 6.05
C SER A 108 13.59 18.93 6.72
N GLU A 109 13.36 20.23 6.54
CA GLU A 109 14.25 21.29 7.05
C GLU A 109 14.28 21.38 8.58
N ASP A 110 13.13 21.27 9.21
CA ASP A 110 12.98 21.43 10.69
C ASP A 110 12.39 20.19 11.38
N ASN A 111 12.20 19.12 10.62
CA ASN A 111 11.66 17.86 11.10
C ASN A 111 10.38 18.04 11.93
N ALA A 112 9.42 18.78 11.41
CA ALA A 112 8.16 19.10 12.05
C ALA A 112 6.97 18.78 11.16
N LEU A 113 5.83 18.53 11.82
CA LEU A 113 4.54 18.28 11.18
C LEU A 113 3.88 19.59 10.76
N TYR A 114 3.43 19.64 9.52
CA TYR A 114 2.69 20.75 8.93
C TYR A 114 1.40 20.27 8.29
N ALA A 115 0.44 21.18 8.19
CA ALA A 115 -0.72 21.05 7.33
C ALA A 115 -0.82 22.27 6.41
N THR A 116 -1.11 22.03 5.14
CA THR A 116 -1.40 23.09 4.16
C THR A 116 -2.82 22.88 3.61
N ASN A 117 -3.63 23.93 3.68
CA ASN A 117 -4.95 23.93 3.05
C ASN A 117 -4.77 24.00 1.53
N LEU A 118 -5.38 23.06 0.81
CA LEU A 118 -5.20 22.93 -0.63
C LEU A 118 -5.90 24.05 -1.41
N ASP A 119 -6.99 24.61 -0.89
CA ASP A 119 -7.74 25.69 -1.56
C ASP A 119 -7.06 27.05 -1.39
N THR A 120 -6.58 27.34 -0.18
CA THR A 120 -6.04 28.67 0.19
C THR A 120 -4.51 28.73 0.17
N ALA A 121 -3.83 27.59 0.10
CA ALA A 121 -2.38 27.42 0.27
C ALA A 121 -1.85 27.91 1.66
N GLU A 122 -2.75 28.09 2.64
CA GLU A 122 -2.38 28.48 3.99
C GLU A 122 -1.74 27.33 4.72
N THR A 123 -0.54 27.56 5.28
CA THR A 123 0.27 26.53 5.93
C THR A 123 0.37 26.79 7.43
N GLN A 124 0.16 25.75 8.21
CA GLN A 124 0.28 25.77 9.66
C GLN A 124 1.25 24.70 10.15
N LYS A 125 2.17 25.05 11.04
CA LYS A 125 2.95 24.10 11.82
C LYS A 125 2.08 23.53 12.94
N LEU A 126 1.97 22.20 13.03
CA LEU A 126 1.08 21.51 13.98
C LEU A 126 1.85 20.95 15.18
N ALA A 127 3.02 20.35 14.95
CA ALA A 127 3.82 19.75 16.01
C ALA A 127 5.30 19.64 15.63
N ASN A 128 6.18 19.60 16.62
CA ASN A 128 7.54 19.10 16.44
C ASN A 128 7.55 17.57 16.58
N LEU A 129 8.39 16.90 15.82
CA LEU A 129 8.57 15.48 16.01
C LEU A 129 9.39 15.20 17.28
N PRO A 130 9.04 14.18 18.06
CA PRO A 130 9.86 13.73 19.17
C PRO A 130 11.24 13.26 18.71
N ALA A 131 12.24 13.36 19.58
CA ALA A 131 13.58 12.90 19.28
C ALA A 131 13.59 11.41 18.92
N GLY A 132 14.15 11.08 17.75
CA GLY A 132 14.20 9.70 17.22
C GLY A 132 12.84 9.13 16.79
N GLY A 133 11.78 9.93 16.81
CA GLY A 133 10.44 9.53 16.39
C GLY A 133 10.11 9.93 14.96
N GLY A 134 9.21 9.20 14.34
CA GLY A 134 8.60 9.50 13.05
C GLY A 134 7.07 9.45 13.16
N ILE A 135 6.37 10.43 12.58
CA ILE A 135 4.92 10.43 12.43
C ILE A 135 4.60 9.83 11.07
N SER A 136 3.66 8.89 11.00
CA SER A 136 3.26 8.22 9.77
C SER A 136 1.75 8.10 9.56
N ALA A 137 0.92 8.50 10.52
CA ALA A 137 -0.52 8.45 10.37
C ALA A 137 -1.20 9.65 11.06
N ILE A 138 -2.35 10.05 10.54
CA ILE A 138 -3.27 11.00 11.15
C ILE A 138 -4.66 10.38 11.21
N ASN A 139 -5.41 10.66 12.27
CA ASN A 139 -6.72 10.04 12.48
C ASN A 139 -7.84 10.72 11.67
N ALA A 140 -8.99 10.03 11.59
CA ALA A 140 -10.12 10.43 10.74
C ALA A 140 -10.69 11.83 11.02
N ASP A 141 -10.57 12.33 12.25
CA ASP A 141 -11.04 13.67 12.63
C ASP A 141 -9.92 14.74 12.65
N GLU A 142 -8.70 14.36 12.22
CA GLU A 142 -7.54 15.24 12.07
C GLU A 142 -7.09 15.92 13.38
N THR A 143 -7.33 15.27 14.51
CA THR A 143 -6.99 15.78 15.84
C THR A 143 -5.81 15.10 16.49
N MET A 144 -5.39 13.94 15.96
CA MET A 144 -4.33 13.11 16.55
C MET A 144 -3.45 12.53 15.44
N VAL A 145 -2.16 12.44 15.71
CA VAL A 145 -1.20 11.70 14.88
C VAL A 145 -0.61 10.54 15.65
N ALA A 146 -0.19 9.51 14.91
CA ALA A 146 0.56 8.39 15.43
C ALA A 146 1.92 8.27 14.77
N GLY A 147 2.89 7.80 15.52
CA GLY A 147 4.25 7.58 15.07
C GLY A 147 4.95 6.45 15.79
N THR A 148 6.12 6.09 15.28
CA THR A 148 6.96 5.06 15.87
C THR A 148 8.32 5.60 16.23
N ARG A 149 8.95 5.03 17.27
CA ARG A 149 10.35 5.24 17.59
C ARG A 149 10.98 3.99 18.16
N VAL A 150 12.29 3.87 18.00
CA VAL A 150 13.09 2.83 18.63
C VAL A 150 13.71 3.41 19.89
N LEU A 151 13.43 2.77 21.03
CA LEU A 151 13.87 3.25 22.36
C LEU A 151 15.26 2.73 22.74
N GLU A 152 15.72 1.62 22.13
CA GLU A 152 17.00 0.98 22.43
C GLU A 152 17.89 0.86 21.20
N GLY A 153 19.14 1.22 21.30
CA GLY A 153 20.14 1.09 20.23
C GLY A 153 20.05 2.20 19.18
N ASN A 154 20.79 2.03 18.09
CA ASN A 154 20.77 2.92 16.93
C ASN A 154 20.33 2.11 15.70
N PRO A 155 19.05 2.09 15.37
CA PRO A 155 18.53 1.29 14.24
C PRO A 155 19.13 1.71 12.90
N ALA A 156 19.41 2.99 12.70
CA ALA A 156 19.92 3.51 11.44
C ALA A 156 21.31 2.97 11.04
N ARG A 157 22.15 2.62 11.99
CA ARG A 157 23.51 2.11 11.70
C ARG A 157 23.58 0.59 11.45
N ARG A 158 22.60 -0.18 11.94
CA ARG A 158 22.65 -1.67 11.89
C ARG A 158 21.83 -2.28 10.77
N PHE A 159 20.88 -1.54 10.22
CA PHE A 159 19.86 -2.09 9.33
C PHE A 159 19.73 -1.31 8.02
N VAL A 160 20.70 -0.47 7.68
CA VAL A 160 20.75 0.16 6.34
C VAL A 160 21.25 -0.91 5.37
N THR A 161 20.38 -1.28 4.44
CA THR A 161 20.76 -2.10 3.30
C THR A 161 21.69 -1.31 2.39
N GLY A 162 22.74 -1.94 2.00
CA GLY A 162 23.76 -1.70 1.01
C GLY A 162 23.95 -0.38 0.32
N LYS A 163 25.11 -0.25 -0.23
CA LYS A 163 25.62 0.88 -0.98
C LYS A 163 24.80 1.13 -2.26
N GLY A 164 24.19 2.30 -2.37
CA GLY A 164 23.71 2.83 -3.64
C GLY A 164 22.25 2.45 -3.95
N ASN A 165 21.71 3.10 -4.94
CA ASN A 165 20.33 3.19 -5.36
C ASN A 165 19.68 1.89 -5.90
N GLY A 166 20.14 0.71 -5.50
CA GLY A 166 19.57 -0.58 -5.93
C GLY A 166 19.21 -1.43 -4.72
N TYR A 167 17.93 -1.53 -4.43
CA TYR A 167 17.38 -2.50 -3.50
C TYR A 167 17.48 -3.88 -4.15
N GLN A 168 18.33 -4.77 -3.62
CA GLN A 168 18.25 -6.18 -3.98
C GLN A 168 17.35 -6.90 -2.96
N ALA A 169 16.48 -7.78 -3.42
CA ALA A 169 15.51 -8.49 -2.58
C ALA A 169 16.19 -9.28 -1.45
N ASP A 170 17.37 -9.85 -1.70
CA ASP A 170 18.15 -10.56 -0.72
C ASP A 170 18.62 -9.64 0.43
N ASP A 171 19.00 -8.40 0.13
CA ASP A 171 19.42 -7.42 1.14
C ASP A 171 18.26 -7.00 2.05
N LYS A 172 17.01 -6.90 1.50
CA LYS A 172 15.82 -6.59 2.28
C LYS A 172 15.50 -7.72 3.26
N MET A 173 15.54 -8.96 2.82
CA MET A 173 15.25 -10.11 3.68
C MET A 173 16.30 -10.28 4.77
N GLU A 174 17.58 -10.14 4.46
CA GLU A 174 18.64 -10.17 5.45
C GLU A 174 18.48 -9.04 6.49
N MET A 175 18.13 -7.84 6.06
CA MET A 175 17.84 -6.72 6.95
C MET A 175 16.67 -7.04 7.87
N MET A 176 15.58 -7.63 7.36
CA MET A 176 14.40 -8.01 8.15
C MET A 176 14.75 -9.09 9.18
N GLU A 177 15.53 -10.13 8.80
CA GLU A 177 15.99 -11.18 9.70
C GLU A 177 16.86 -10.62 10.83
N ARG A 178 17.82 -9.77 10.52
CA ARG A 178 18.69 -9.12 11.51
C ARG A 178 17.88 -8.25 12.48
N ARG A 179 16.88 -7.54 11.97
CA ARG A 179 16.04 -6.66 12.79
C ARG A 179 15.11 -7.46 13.70
N LEU A 180 14.52 -8.54 13.20
CA LEU A 180 13.75 -9.48 14.02
C LEU A 180 14.62 -10.08 15.12
N ALA A 181 15.81 -10.56 14.80
CA ALA A 181 16.74 -11.14 15.76
C ALA A 181 17.27 -10.13 16.80
N ALA A 182 17.28 -8.85 16.48
CA ALA A 182 17.78 -7.81 17.39
C ALA A 182 16.82 -7.47 18.54
N HIS A 183 15.53 -7.80 18.43
CA HIS A 183 14.50 -7.56 19.45
C HIS A 183 14.59 -6.18 20.10
N LEU A 184 14.78 -5.11 19.31
CA LEU A 184 14.88 -3.75 19.81
C LEU A 184 13.54 -3.30 20.38
N LEU A 185 13.57 -2.59 21.51
CA LEU A 185 12.35 -2.01 22.07
C LEU A 185 11.85 -0.89 21.17
N ASN A 186 10.68 -1.08 20.60
CA ASN A 186 9.94 -0.12 19.78
C ASN A 186 8.74 0.41 20.55
N GLU A 187 8.30 1.61 20.20
CA GLU A 187 7.12 2.25 20.74
C GLU A 187 6.27 2.81 19.61
N ILE A 188 4.95 2.62 19.70
CA ILE A 188 3.97 3.46 19.01
C ILE A 188 3.53 4.52 20.02
N TYR A 189 3.58 5.77 19.60
CA TYR A 189 3.10 6.91 20.37
C TYR A 189 2.08 7.72 19.56
N THR A 190 1.27 8.50 20.27
CA THR A 190 0.32 9.46 19.68
C THR A 190 0.63 10.87 20.18
N ILE A 191 0.24 11.87 19.38
CA ILE A 191 0.27 13.29 19.77
C ILE A 191 -1.13 13.86 19.49
N ASP A 192 -1.80 14.39 20.53
CA ASP A 192 -3.01 15.19 20.37
C ASP A 192 -2.62 16.56 19.81
N LEU A 193 -3.10 16.90 18.62
CA LEU A 193 -2.72 18.12 17.90
C LEU A 193 -3.30 19.41 18.50
N ARG A 194 -4.31 19.31 19.39
CA ARG A 194 -4.92 20.45 20.05
C ARG A 194 -4.15 20.86 21.30
N THR A 195 -3.60 19.86 22.00
CA THR A 195 -2.89 20.09 23.29
C THR A 195 -1.38 19.95 23.18
N GLY A 196 -0.89 19.29 22.11
CA GLY A 196 0.51 18.90 21.97
C GLY A 196 0.93 17.74 22.88
N GLN A 197 -0.02 17.12 23.59
CA GLN A 197 0.27 16.04 24.53
C GLN A 197 0.66 14.76 23.78
N GLU A 198 1.84 14.24 24.10
CA GLU A 198 2.30 12.93 23.66
C GLU A 198 1.87 11.84 24.67
N ALA A 199 1.47 10.68 24.13
CA ALA A 199 1.15 9.50 24.92
C ALA A 199 1.75 8.24 24.29
N THR A 200 2.30 7.34 25.10
CA THR A 200 2.67 5.99 24.66
C THR A 200 1.41 5.17 24.44
N LEU A 201 1.27 4.58 23.26
CA LEU A 201 0.17 3.68 22.96
C LEU A 201 0.54 2.22 23.28
N ILE A 202 1.67 1.76 22.77
CA ILE A 202 2.18 0.41 23.01
C ILE A 202 3.71 0.39 22.91
N ARG A 203 4.34 -0.49 23.69
CA ARG A 203 5.76 -0.87 23.55
C ARG A 203 5.88 -2.35 23.27
N ASN A 204 6.73 -2.70 22.31
CA ASN A 204 7.00 -4.08 21.95
C ASN A 204 8.46 -4.24 21.49
N ARG A 205 8.98 -5.46 21.53
CA ARG A 205 10.31 -5.81 21.00
C ARG A 205 10.29 -6.28 19.56
N ASP A 206 9.12 -6.28 18.93
CA ASP A 206 8.98 -6.44 17.49
C ASP A 206 9.08 -5.09 16.79
N TRP A 207 9.42 -5.11 15.52
CA TRP A 207 9.47 -3.88 14.72
C TRP A 207 8.05 -3.39 14.39
N LEU A 208 7.59 -2.37 15.08
CA LEU A 208 6.29 -1.74 14.87
C LEU A 208 6.37 -0.75 13.71
N ASN A 209 5.53 -0.91 12.70
CA ASN A 209 5.54 -0.10 11.47
C ASN A 209 4.15 -0.03 10.79
N HIS A 210 4.07 0.60 9.61
CA HIS A 210 2.87 0.70 8.75
C HIS A 210 1.61 1.13 9.51
N LEU A 211 1.69 2.28 10.19
CA LEU A 211 0.55 2.82 10.94
C LEU A 211 -0.48 3.42 9.99
N GLN A 212 -1.74 3.02 10.15
CA GLN A 212 -2.88 3.58 9.41
C GLN A 212 -4.07 3.73 10.36
N PHE A 213 -4.56 4.93 10.58
CA PHE A 213 -5.85 5.08 11.27
C PHE A 213 -7.00 4.61 10.38
N SER A 214 -8.05 4.10 11.01
CA SER A 214 -9.32 3.89 10.29
C SER A 214 -9.76 5.21 9.65
N PRO A 215 -10.24 5.20 8.39
CA PRO A 215 -10.71 6.40 7.71
C PRO A 215 -11.97 7.02 8.34
N THR A 216 -12.69 6.27 9.19
CA THR A 216 -13.97 6.67 9.77
C THR A 216 -13.99 6.66 11.29
N ASP A 217 -13.17 5.85 11.95
CA ASP A 217 -13.07 5.77 13.42
C ASP A 217 -11.77 6.44 13.89
N PRO A 218 -11.82 7.65 14.47
CA PRO A 218 -10.62 8.38 14.87
C PRO A 218 -9.85 7.74 16.03
N THR A 219 -10.41 6.72 16.66
CA THR A 219 -9.81 6.04 17.82
C THR A 219 -9.21 4.68 17.48
N LEU A 220 -9.33 4.22 16.21
CA LEU A 220 -8.86 2.90 15.81
C LEU A 220 -7.64 3.01 14.89
N LEU A 221 -6.54 2.40 15.30
CA LEU A 221 -5.27 2.35 14.56
C LEU A 221 -4.96 0.92 14.13
N MET A 222 -4.65 0.72 12.86
CA MET A 222 -4.00 -0.49 12.34
C MET A 222 -2.49 -0.29 12.34
N TYR A 223 -1.74 -1.34 12.65
CA TYR A 223 -0.28 -1.33 12.62
C TYR A 223 0.29 -2.71 12.35
N CYS A 224 1.55 -2.76 11.98
CA CYS A 224 2.24 -4.01 11.67
C CYS A 224 3.31 -4.37 12.68
N HIS A 225 3.43 -5.66 12.96
CA HIS A 225 4.68 -6.28 13.36
C HIS A 225 5.47 -6.62 12.08
N GLU A 226 6.47 -5.81 11.76
CA GLU A 226 7.28 -5.97 10.55
C GLU A 226 8.39 -7.00 10.78
N GLY A 227 8.73 -7.75 9.72
CA GLY A 227 9.77 -8.77 9.76
C GLY A 227 9.70 -9.64 8.50
N PRO A 228 10.43 -10.74 8.42
CA PRO A 228 10.22 -11.74 7.39
C PRO A 228 8.75 -12.17 7.43
N TRP A 229 8.03 -11.94 6.33
CA TRP A 229 6.56 -11.98 6.30
C TRP A 229 5.97 -13.31 6.78
N TRP A 230 6.69 -14.41 6.59
CA TRP A 230 6.30 -15.75 7.05
C TRP A 230 6.73 -16.08 8.50
N LYS A 231 7.36 -15.16 9.22
CA LYS A 231 7.80 -15.35 10.62
C LYS A 231 7.04 -14.53 11.64
N VAL A 232 6.28 -13.54 11.18
CA VAL A 232 5.57 -12.60 12.06
C VAL A 232 4.06 -12.69 11.87
N ASP A 233 3.29 -12.55 12.94
CA ASP A 233 1.87 -12.25 12.87
C ASP A 233 1.73 -10.75 12.63
N ARG A 234 1.49 -10.35 11.38
CA ARG A 234 1.81 -9.03 10.89
C ARG A 234 0.78 -7.96 11.27
N ILE A 235 -0.52 -8.21 11.06
CA ILE A 235 -1.54 -7.18 11.00
C ILE A 235 -2.31 -7.10 12.32
N TRP A 236 -2.29 -5.94 12.96
CA TRP A 236 -2.91 -5.68 14.25
C TRP A 236 -3.75 -4.43 14.23
N THR A 237 -4.74 -4.36 15.11
CA THR A 237 -5.47 -3.13 15.42
C THR A 237 -5.41 -2.84 16.91
N ILE A 238 -5.44 -1.54 17.29
CA ILE A 238 -5.43 -1.09 18.67
C ILE A 238 -6.24 0.22 18.79
N ARG A 239 -6.92 0.41 19.92
CA ARG A 239 -7.55 1.69 20.24
C ARG A 239 -6.51 2.71 20.74
N THR A 240 -6.78 4.00 20.52
CA THR A 240 -5.87 5.09 20.96
C THR A 240 -5.74 5.21 22.47
N ASP A 241 -6.57 4.53 23.25
CA ASP A 241 -6.45 4.37 24.70
C ASP A 241 -5.63 3.14 25.12
N GLY A 242 -5.05 2.41 24.18
CA GLY A 242 -4.27 1.19 24.41
C GLY A 242 -5.10 -0.09 24.59
N THR A 243 -6.43 0.00 24.53
CA THR A 243 -7.31 -1.16 24.66
C THR A 243 -7.53 -1.88 23.32
N GLN A 244 -8.14 -3.05 23.36
CA GLN A 244 -8.53 -3.84 22.18
C GLN A 244 -7.39 -4.07 21.17
N ASN A 245 -6.19 -4.37 21.70
CA ASN A 245 -5.07 -4.79 20.85
C ASN A 245 -5.38 -6.17 20.27
N THR A 246 -5.68 -6.24 18.98
CA THR A 246 -6.25 -7.43 18.33
C THR A 246 -5.44 -7.81 17.10
N LEU A 247 -5.07 -9.09 17.03
CA LEU A 247 -4.47 -9.69 15.83
C LEU A 247 -5.55 -9.90 14.76
N VAL A 248 -5.37 -9.29 13.59
CA VAL A 248 -6.29 -9.37 12.45
C VAL A 248 -6.14 -10.70 11.73
N GLN A 249 -4.91 -11.07 11.37
CA GLN A 249 -4.61 -12.31 10.65
C GLN A 249 -3.59 -13.16 11.42
N PRO A 250 -4.04 -14.16 12.20
CA PRO A 250 -3.15 -15.16 12.76
C PRO A 250 -2.67 -16.10 11.64
N ARG A 251 -1.39 -16.41 11.62
CA ARG A 251 -0.86 -17.43 10.71
C ARG A 251 -1.40 -18.80 11.08
N THR A 252 -1.84 -19.57 10.11
CA THR A 252 -2.46 -20.89 10.27
C THR A 252 -1.55 -22.03 9.82
N MET A 253 -0.46 -21.71 9.11
CA MET A 253 0.53 -22.67 8.63
C MET A 253 1.93 -22.06 8.58
N GLU A 254 2.94 -22.92 8.49
CA GLU A 254 4.31 -22.47 8.20
C GLU A 254 4.38 -21.81 6.82
N MET A 255 5.21 -20.79 6.69
CA MET A 255 5.38 -20.00 5.47
C MET A 255 4.12 -19.23 5.01
N GLU A 256 3.07 -19.15 5.82
CA GLU A 256 1.99 -18.20 5.55
C GLU A 256 2.51 -16.78 5.71
N ALA A 257 2.21 -15.92 4.73
CA ALA A 257 2.66 -14.54 4.71
C ALA A 257 1.50 -13.59 4.38
N SER A 258 1.43 -12.47 5.08
CA SER A 258 0.50 -11.38 4.80
C SER A 258 1.24 -10.06 4.68
N GLY A 259 0.73 -9.14 3.86
CA GLY A 259 1.33 -7.84 3.65
C GLY A 259 0.40 -6.85 2.93
N HIS A 260 0.90 -5.62 2.71
CA HIS A 260 0.25 -4.58 1.93
C HIS A 260 -1.22 -4.34 2.35
N GLU A 261 -1.41 -4.23 3.66
CA GLU A 261 -2.72 -4.04 4.29
C GLU A 261 -3.28 -2.63 4.05
N PHE A 262 -4.59 -2.55 3.86
CA PHE A 262 -5.30 -1.28 3.68
C PHE A 262 -6.74 -1.36 4.19
N TRP A 263 -7.30 -0.21 4.53
CA TRP A 263 -8.68 -0.09 4.98
C TRP A 263 -9.68 -0.08 3.81
N SER A 264 -10.87 -0.67 4.02
CA SER A 264 -12.05 -0.28 3.24
C SER A 264 -12.40 1.18 3.51
N ALA A 265 -13.01 1.86 2.55
CA ALA A 265 -13.36 3.28 2.67
C ALA A 265 -14.32 3.58 3.84
N ASP A 266 -15.18 2.62 4.20
CA ASP A 266 -16.09 2.73 5.35
C ASP A 266 -15.43 2.35 6.70
N GLY A 267 -14.16 1.95 6.69
CA GLY A 267 -13.39 1.57 7.89
C GLY A 267 -13.83 0.27 8.57
N LYS A 268 -14.68 -0.54 7.92
CA LYS A 268 -15.21 -1.77 8.51
C LYS A 268 -14.39 -3.00 8.21
N LYS A 269 -13.59 -2.96 7.14
CA LYS A 269 -12.76 -4.08 6.73
C LYS A 269 -11.30 -3.67 6.57
N ILE A 270 -10.43 -4.64 6.77
CA ILE A 270 -9.02 -4.57 6.43
C ILE A 270 -8.77 -5.59 5.34
N TYR A 271 -8.22 -5.14 4.22
CA TYR A 271 -7.77 -5.97 3.10
C TYR A 271 -6.26 -6.11 3.12
N TYR A 272 -5.74 -7.23 2.64
CA TYR A 272 -4.30 -7.51 2.59
C TYR A 272 -3.97 -8.60 1.57
N ASP A 273 -2.75 -8.57 1.02
CA ASP A 273 -2.15 -9.70 0.30
C ASP A 273 -1.94 -10.85 1.29
N LEU A 274 -2.40 -12.04 0.94
CA LEU A 274 -2.21 -13.25 1.73
C LEU A 274 -1.68 -14.37 0.84
N GLN A 275 -0.67 -15.09 1.33
CA GLN A 275 -0.07 -16.21 0.62
C GLN A 275 -0.02 -17.44 1.51
N THR A 276 -0.52 -18.56 1.03
CA THR A 276 -0.73 -19.80 1.82
C THR A 276 -0.22 -21.06 1.11
N PRO A 277 1.06 -21.42 1.23
CA PRO A 277 2.17 -20.68 1.82
C PRO A 277 2.74 -19.62 0.87
N TRP A 278 3.70 -18.83 1.35
CA TRP A 278 4.39 -17.78 0.61
C TRP A 278 4.88 -18.26 -0.77
N GLY A 279 4.48 -17.50 -1.79
CA GLY A 279 4.84 -17.78 -3.19
C GLY A 279 4.15 -18.98 -3.84
N VAL A 280 3.12 -19.59 -3.23
CA VAL A 280 2.43 -20.77 -3.78
C VAL A 280 0.98 -20.49 -4.13
N VAL A 281 0.15 -20.10 -3.17
CA VAL A 281 -1.26 -19.74 -3.41
C VAL A 281 -1.47 -18.31 -2.98
N PHE A 282 -2.14 -17.54 -3.82
CA PHE A 282 -2.29 -16.09 -3.67
C PHE A 282 -3.75 -15.71 -3.46
N TRP A 283 -3.97 -14.78 -2.52
CA TRP A 283 -5.28 -14.27 -2.16
C TRP A 283 -5.21 -12.77 -1.92
N VAL A 284 -6.29 -12.08 -2.24
CA VAL A 284 -6.61 -10.82 -1.56
C VAL A 284 -7.59 -11.16 -0.47
N ALA A 285 -7.16 -11.02 0.78
CA ALA A 285 -7.95 -11.38 1.93
C ALA A 285 -8.60 -10.15 2.55
N GLY A 286 -9.83 -10.30 3.03
CA GLY A 286 -10.58 -9.28 3.76
C GLY A 286 -11.00 -9.78 5.13
N TYR A 287 -10.88 -8.94 6.15
CA TYR A 287 -11.35 -9.18 7.51
C TYR A 287 -12.33 -8.10 7.94
N ASN A 288 -13.55 -8.48 8.26
CA ASN A 288 -14.57 -7.57 8.78
C ASN A 288 -14.41 -7.43 10.30
N LEU A 289 -14.21 -6.22 10.77
CA LEU A 289 -13.95 -5.91 12.19
C LEU A 289 -15.18 -6.07 13.09
N GLU A 290 -16.39 -5.92 12.54
CA GLU A 290 -17.64 -6.06 13.29
C GLU A 290 -18.06 -7.52 13.39
N THR A 291 -18.17 -8.20 12.21
CA THR A 291 -18.67 -9.58 12.14
C THR A 291 -17.61 -10.63 12.40
N LYS A 292 -16.32 -10.24 12.34
CA LYS A 292 -15.14 -11.11 12.42
C LYS A 292 -15.05 -12.12 11.26
N GLU A 293 -15.84 -11.93 10.22
CA GLU A 293 -15.82 -12.76 9.02
C GLU A 293 -14.58 -12.47 8.18
N ARG A 294 -14.03 -13.51 7.57
CA ARG A 294 -12.91 -13.45 6.63
C ARG A 294 -13.39 -13.87 5.25
N THR A 295 -13.00 -13.13 4.23
CA THR A 295 -13.20 -13.51 2.83
C THR A 295 -11.85 -13.54 2.14
N TRP A 296 -11.51 -14.66 1.50
CA TRP A 296 -10.28 -14.79 0.73
C TRP A 296 -10.64 -14.94 -0.73
N TYR A 297 -10.30 -13.93 -1.52
CA TYR A 297 -10.48 -13.94 -2.97
C TYR A 297 -9.23 -14.54 -3.61
N HIS A 298 -9.38 -15.74 -4.19
CA HIS A 298 -8.30 -16.39 -4.94
C HIS A 298 -7.90 -15.54 -6.13
N ILE A 299 -6.62 -15.44 -6.36
CA ILE A 299 -6.01 -14.75 -7.49
C ILE A 299 -5.02 -15.69 -8.17
N GLU A 300 -5.01 -15.71 -9.48
CA GLU A 300 -4.03 -16.49 -10.23
C GLU A 300 -2.62 -15.95 -10.02
N ARG A 301 -1.63 -16.84 -10.01
CA ARG A 301 -0.22 -16.43 -9.87
C ARG A 301 0.19 -15.38 -10.91
N SER A 302 -0.26 -15.52 -12.15
CA SER A 302 0.01 -14.60 -13.25
C SER A 302 -0.68 -13.24 -13.11
N GLU A 303 -1.55 -13.07 -12.12
CA GLU A 303 -2.29 -11.85 -11.82
C GLU A 303 -1.92 -11.24 -10.46
N TRP A 304 -1.08 -11.96 -9.68
CA TRP A 304 -0.63 -11.44 -8.39
C TRP A 304 0.04 -10.07 -8.56
N SER A 305 -0.28 -9.18 -7.66
CA SER A 305 0.22 -7.81 -7.63
C SER A 305 0.91 -7.53 -6.30
N ILE A 306 1.86 -6.60 -6.31
CA ILE A 306 2.53 -6.15 -5.10
C ILE A 306 1.52 -5.41 -4.22
N HIS A 307 0.75 -4.49 -4.84
CA HIS A 307 -0.24 -3.67 -4.16
C HIS A 307 -1.62 -3.87 -4.77
N PHE A 308 -2.62 -3.80 -3.90
CA PHE A 308 -4.03 -3.83 -4.27
C PHE A 308 -4.74 -2.61 -3.69
N ASN A 309 -5.78 -2.15 -4.37
CA ASN A 309 -6.68 -1.11 -3.87
C ASN A 309 -8.11 -1.46 -4.25
N ALA A 310 -9.10 -0.87 -3.59
CA ALA A 310 -10.51 -1.13 -3.82
C ALA A 310 -11.29 0.17 -4.05
N THR A 311 -12.39 0.08 -4.80
CA THR A 311 -13.37 1.16 -4.87
C THR A 311 -14.07 1.34 -3.52
N ASN A 312 -14.62 2.54 -3.27
CA ASN A 312 -15.29 2.85 -2.00
C ASN A 312 -16.46 1.90 -1.66
N ASP A 313 -17.08 1.30 -2.66
CA ASP A 313 -18.16 0.30 -2.50
C ASP A 313 -17.68 -1.14 -2.63
N GLU A 314 -16.38 -1.36 -2.74
CA GLU A 314 -15.75 -2.69 -2.82
C GLU A 314 -16.25 -3.56 -3.99
N THR A 315 -16.83 -2.95 -5.02
CA THR A 315 -17.30 -3.67 -6.21
C THR A 315 -16.20 -3.97 -7.21
N LEU A 316 -15.09 -3.22 -7.14
CA LEU A 316 -13.91 -3.40 -7.98
C LEU A 316 -12.65 -3.29 -7.14
N PHE A 317 -11.63 -4.05 -7.55
CA PHE A 317 -10.27 -3.95 -7.03
C PHE A 317 -9.30 -3.71 -8.17
N CYS A 318 -8.13 -3.16 -7.87
CA CYS A 318 -7.04 -3.05 -8.83
C CYS A 318 -5.74 -3.58 -8.25
N GLY A 319 -4.79 -3.87 -9.14
CA GLY A 319 -3.46 -4.34 -8.78
C GLY A 319 -2.41 -3.84 -9.76
N ASP A 320 -1.17 -3.75 -9.30
CA ASP A 320 -0.04 -3.23 -10.10
C ASP A 320 0.83 -4.32 -10.75
N GLY A 321 0.46 -5.58 -10.61
CA GLY A 321 1.29 -6.66 -11.09
C GLY A 321 2.64 -6.74 -10.36
N ALA A 322 3.60 -7.44 -10.97
CA ALA A 322 4.94 -7.57 -10.43
C ALA A 322 5.94 -7.99 -11.51
N ASP A 323 7.22 -7.68 -11.29
CA ASP A 323 8.29 -8.18 -12.15
C ASP A 323 8.62 -9.65 -11.85
N ASN A 324 8.70 -9.97 -10.57
CA ASN A 324 9.02 -11.31 -10.09
C ASN A 324 8.08 -11.67 -8.93
N PRO A 325 6.96 -12.37 -9.20
CA PRO A 325 6.10 -12.83 -8.12
C PRO A 325 6.88 -13.78 -7.20
N PRO A 326 6.57 -13.79 -5.89
CA PRO A 326 7.25 -14.63 -4.91
C PRO A 326 7.23 -16.10 -5.29
N GLY A 327 8.29 -16.83 -4.90
CA GLY A 327 8.39 -18.27 -5.06
C GLY A 327 9.35 -18.73 -6.16
N PRO A 328 9.51 -20.06 -6.33
CA PRO A 328 10.54 -20.63 -7.19
C PRO A 328 10.25 -20.55 -8.71
N TRP A 329 9.06 -20.12 -9.09
CA TRP A 329 8.63 -20.07 -10.49
C TRP A 329 8.41 -18.62 -10.91
N ALA A 330 9.50 -17.85 -11.01
CA ALA A 330 9.45 -16.49 -11.51
C ALA A 330 8.85 -16.50 -12.93
N ASP A 331 7.74 -15.80 -13.11
CA ASP A 331 7.10 -15.57 -14.39
C ASP A 331 6.92 -14.06 -14.56
N ALA A 332 7.58 -13.51 -15.58
CA ALA A 332 7.50 -12.08 -15.90
C ALA A 332 6.17 -11.69 -16.57
N SER A 333 5.21 -12.62 -16.71
CA SER A 333 3.97 -12.40 -17.45
C SER A 333 2.96 -11.50 -16.75
N ASN A 334 3.14 -11.19 -15.48
CA ASN A 334 2.20 -10.37 -14.69
C ASN A 334 2.58 -8.89 -14.56
N ARG A 335 3.33 -8.34 -15.50
CA ARG A 335 3.66 -6.91 -15.60
C ARG A 335 2.49 -6.11 -16.20
N TRP A 336 1.42 -5.94 -15.44
CA TRP A 336 0.21 -5.27 -15.86
C TRP A 336 -0.40 -4.43 -14.75
N ILE A 337 -1.08 -3.35 -15.11
CA ILE A 337 -2.11 -2.81 -14.22
C ILE A 337 -3.36 -3.64 -14.45
N TYR A 338 -3.93 -4.17 -13.36
CA TYR A 338 -5.10 -5.04 -13.36
C TYR A 338 -6.33 -4.35 -12.80
N LEU A 339 -7.48 -4.74 -13.32
CA LEU A 339 -8.80 -4.57 -12.70
C LEU A 339 -9.29 -5.94 -12.27
N PHE A 340 -9.89 -6.05 -11.09
CA PHE A 340 -10.48 -7.28 -10.57
C PHE A 340 -11.93 -7.06 -10.17
N VAL A 341 -12.79 -7.99 -10.56
CA VAL A 341 -14.17 -8.07 -10.10
C VAL A 341 -14.25 -9.20 -9.06
N PRO A 342 -14.61 -8.89 -7.80
CA PRO A 342 -14.75 -9.91 -6.77
C PRO A 342 -16.02 -10.73 -7.01
N ASP A 343 -15.91 -12.04 -6.87
CA ASP A 343 -17.04 -12.97 -6.85
C ASP A 343 -16.93 -13.90 -5.64
N THR A 344 -18.06 -14.22 -5.02
CA THR A 344 -18.10 -15.15 -3.89
C THR A 344 -18.58 -16.51 -4.38
N VAL A 345 -17.80 -17.54 -4.11
CA VAL A 345 -18.17 -18.92 -4.47
C VAL A 345 -19.24 -19.41 -3.51
N ILE A 346 -20.50 -19.08 -3.80
CA ILE A 346 -21.64 -19.57 -3.04
C ILE A 346 -22.42 -20.55 -3.93
N ASN A 347 -22.42 -21.83 -3.57
CA ASN A 347 -23.24 -22.85 -4.23
C ASN A 347 -24.74 -22.68 -3.94
N GLY A 348 -25.31 -21.49 -4.20
CA GLY A 348 -26.76 -21.26 -4.11
C GLY A 348 -27.44 -21.47 -2.75
N ALA A 349 -26.74 -21.98 -1.76
CA ALA A 349 -27.22 -22.10 -0.39
C ALA A 349 -26.65 -20.97 0.47
N PRO A 350 -27.43 -20.27 1.30
CA PRO A 350 -26.87 -19.37 2.28
C PRO A 350 -25.80 -20.14 3.06
N TRP A 351 -24.55 -19.65 3.06
CA TRP A 351 -23.44 -20.35 3.72
C TRP A 351 -23.75 -20.73 5.19
N LYS A 352 -24.63 -19.98 5.86
CA LYS A 352 -25.19 -20.32 7.18
C LYS A 352 -25.89 -21.68 7.23
N THR A 353 -26.30 -22.25 6.09
CA THR A 353 -26.89 -23.59 6.00
C THR A 353 -25.87 -24.69 5.69
N VAL A 354 -24.65 -24.34 5.28
CA VAL A 354 -23.52 -25.27 5.06
C VAL A 354 -22.71 -25.47 6.35
N ARG A 355 -23.26 -25.18 7.51
CA ARG A 355 -22.67 -25.60 8.79
C ARG A 355 -22.67 -27.12 8.85
N TRP A 356 -21.59 -27.69 8.37
CA TRP A 356 -21.28 -29.08 8.75
C TRP A 356 -21.12 -29.09 10.27
N ASN A 357 -21.96 -29.85 10.92
CA ASN A 357 -21.97 -30.04 12.36
C ASN A 357 -20.71 -30.79 12.81
N PHE A 358 -19.54 -30.18 12.71
CA PHE A 358 -18.33 -30.68 13.38
C PHE A 358 -18.29 -30.28 14.86
N GLY A 359 -19.50 -30.22 15.45
CA GLY A 359 -19.75 -30.24 16.87
C GLY A 359 -18.79 -29.49 17.75
N THR A 360 -18.64 -28.21 17.62
CA THR A 360 -18.12 -27.27 18.63
C THR A 360 -17.60 -26.01 17.95
N GLY A 361 -18.31 -24.90 17.94
CA GLY A 361 -17.74 -23.53 17.88
C GLY A 361 -16.73 -23.16 16.79
N ALA A 362 -16.20 -24.09 16.01
CA ALA A 362 -15.18 -23.88 14.99
C ALA A 362 -15.68 -23.16 13.72
N GLY A 363 -16.99 -22.92 13.61
CA GLY A 363 -17.58 -22.26 12.44
C GLY A 363 -17.28 -20.76 12.34
N GLU A 364 -16.88 -20.12 13.44
CA GLU A 364 -16.61 -18.68 13.46
C GLU A 364 -15.22 -18.31 12.90
N ALA A 365 -14.32 -19.29 12.79
CA ALA A 365 -12.99 -19.10 12.25
C ALA A 365 -12.87 -19.42 10.74
N LEU A 366 -13.97 -19.86 10.10
CA LEU A 366 -13.94 -20.26 8.70
C LEU A 366 -13.88 -19.05 7.77
N VAL A 367 -13.17 -19.26 6.68
CA VAL A 367 -13.00 -18.30 5.60
C VAL A 367 -14.11 -18.47 4.56
N HIS A 368 -14.71 -17.37 4.11
CA HIS A 368 -15.58 -17.34 2.94
C HIS A 368 -14.71 -17.39 1.68
N PRO A 369 -14.83 -18.40 0.83
CA PRO A 369 -14.07 -18.44 -0.41
C PRO A 369 -14.63 -17.43 -1.42
N GLY A 370 -13.74 -16.73 -2.09
CA GLY A 370 -14.03 -15.86 -3.21
C GLY A 370 -13.03 -16.07 -4.35
N VAL A 371 -13.29 -15.45 -5.47
CA VAL A 371 -12.44 -15.44 -6.66
C VAL A 371 -12.39 -14.02 -7.19
N PHE A 372 -11.23 -13.56 -7.64
CA PHE A 372 -11.11 -12.38 -8.47
C PHE A 372 -11.15 -12.79 -9.95
N HIS A 373 -11.94 -12.06 -10.73
CA HIS A 373 -11.90 -12.12 -12.18
C HIS A 373 -11.07 -10.95 -12.68
N GLY A 374 -9.85 -11.26 -13.15
CA GLY A 374 -8.86 -10.26 -13.54
C GLY A 374 -9.03 -9.80 -14.99
N GLU A 375 -8.92 -8.49 -15.23
CA GLU A 375 -8.80 -7.86 -16.54
C GLU A 375 -7.49 -7.05 -16.60
N LYS A 376 -6.73 -7.22 -17.67
CA LYS A 376 -5.52 -6.45 -17.96
C LYS A 376 -5.88 -5.09 -18.52
N LEU A 377 -5.29 -4.02 -17.98
CA LEU A 377 -5.59 -2.64 -18.40
C LEU A 377 -4.41 -1.97 -19.12
N VAL A 378 -3.20 -2.08 -18.58
CA VAL A 378 -2.00 -1.44 -19.15
C VAL A 378 -0.83 -2.39 -19.10
N HIS A 379 -0.15 -2.56 -20.24
CA HIS A 379 1.05 -3.37 -20.32
C HIS A 379 2.26 -2.62 -19.77
N MET A 380 2.83 -3.11 -18.67
CA MET A 380 3.92 -2.49 -17.91
C MET A 380 5.31 -3.03 -18.29
N VAL A 381 5.48 -3.58 -19.49
CA VAL A 381 6.73 -4.24 -19.90
C VAL A 381 7.96 -3.34 -19.86
N LYS A 382 7.77 -2.04 -20.08
CA LYS A 382 8.85 -1.04 -20.03
C LYS A 382 9.02 -0.39 -18.65
N HIS A 383 8.19 -0.74 -17.69
CA HIS A 383 8.26 -0.20 -16.34
C HIS A 383 9.32 -0.95 -15.52
N ASN A 384 10.09 -0.22 -14.72
CA ASN A 384 11.03 -0.78 -13.76
C ASN A 384 10.36 -0.91 -12.38
N TYR A 385 10.07 -2.12 -11.97
CA TYR A 385 9.37 -2.40 -10.69
C TYR A 385 10.17 -2.11 -9.42
N LEU A 386 11.39 -1.56 -9.52
CA LEU A 386 12.03 -0.89 -8.38
C LEU A 386 11.26 0.38 -7.97
N LEU A 387 10.53 0.96 -8.90
CA LEU A 387 9.52 1.99 -8.67
C LEU A 387 8.15 1.31 -8.62
N GLU A 388 7.65 0.97 -7.48
CA GLU A 388 6.34 0.33 -7.33
C GLU A 388 5.22 1.23 -7.89
N PRO A 389 4.30 0.72 -8.76
CA PRO A 389 3.28 1.57 -9.41
C PRO A 389 2.22 2.16 -8.48
N ASN A 390 1.87 1.49 -7.38
CA ASN A 390 0.94 1.96 -6.36
C ASN A 390 -0.43 2.40 -6.92
N PRO A 391 -1.25 1.46 -7.44
CA PRO A 391 -2.50 1.79 -8.08
C PRO A 391 -3.57 2.20 -7.07
N ILE A 392 -4.35 3.22 -7.44
CA ILE A 392 -5.49 3.70 -6.63
C ILE A 392 -6.64 4.13 -7.53
N PHE A 393 -7.89 3.78 -7.15
CA PHE A 393 -9.06 4.26 -7.89
C PHE A 393 -9.31 5.74 -7.65
N THR A 394 -9.77 6.44 -8.70
CA THR A 394 -10.42 7.74 -8.49
C THR A 394 -11.74 7.56 -7.73
N PRO A 395 -12.19 8.55 -6.94
CA PRO A 395 -13.42 8.44 -6.17
C PRO A 395 -14.66 8.12 -7.00
N ASP A 396 -14.70 8.54 -8.27
CA ASP A 396 -15.78 8.26 -9.23
C ASP A 396 -15.64 6.91 -9.96
N LYS A 397 -14.61 6.12 -9.65
CA LYS A 397 -14.28 4.80 -10.22
C LYS A 397 -13.99 4.79 -11.72
N LYS A 398 -13.82 5.95 -12.37
CA LYS A 398 -13.58 5.98 -13.81
C LYS A 398 -12.15 5.65 -14.18
N TYR A 399 -11.22 5.92 -13.28
CA TYR A 399 -9.80 5.72 -13.53
C TYR A 399 -9.12 4.96 -12.42
N ILE A 400 -8.04 4.25 -12.77
CA ILE A 400 -7.00 3.79 -11.85
C ILE A 400 -5.79 4.66 -12.10
N ILE A 401 -5.32 5.33 -11.05
CA ILE A 401 -4.11 6.17 -11.07
C ILE A 401 -2.93 5.31 -10.63
N PHE A 402 -1.80 5.46 -11.29
CA PHE A 402 -0.55 4.77 -10.97
C PHE A 402 0.64 5.61 -11.38
N ARG A 403 1.82 5.33 -10.83
CA ARG A 403 3.08 5.95 -11.27
C ARG A 403 3.91 4.96 -12.09
N SER A 404 4.68 5.49 -13.03
CA SER A 404 5.53 4.64 -13.87
C SER A 404 6.67 5.42 -14.49
N ASP A 405 7.80 4.73 -14.69
CA ASP A 405 8.98 5.19 -15.43
C ASP A 405 9.07 4.56 -16.84
N MET A 406 7.95 4.10 -17.39
CA MET A 406 7.92 3.41 -18.71
C MET A 406 8.45 4.25 -19.88
N PHE A 407 8.62 5.55 -19.68
CA PHE A 407 9.22 6.50 -20.65
C PHE A 407 10.59 7.02 -20.20
N GLY A 408 11.21 6.40 -19.20
CA GLY A 408 12.52 6.75 -18.64
C GLY A 408 12.43 7.63 -17.40
N ASP A 409 11.69 8.73 -17.47
CA ASP A 409 11.35 9.55 -16.29
C ASP A 409 10.05 9.08 -15.65
N THR A 410 9.90 9.34 -14.36
CA THR A 410 8.69 8.99 -13.61
C THR A 410 7.58 10.01 -13.84
N TYR A 411 6.37 9.52 -14.13
CA TYR A 411 5.15 10.31 -14.23
C TYR A 411 3.99 9.60 -13.53
N ALA A 412 2.98 10.35 -13.15
CA ALA A 412 1.70 9.78 -12.79
C ALA A 412 0.79 9.63 -14.03
N PHE A 413 0.11 8.50 -14.08
CA PHE A 413 -0.81 8.11 -15.16
C PHE A 413 -2.17 7.77 -14.59
N ALA A 414 -3.18 7.83 -15.46
CA ALA A 414 -4.52 7.31 -15.20
C ALA A 414 -4.92 6.38 -16.35
N VAL A 415 -5.47 5.20 -16.06
CA VAL A 415 -6.09 4.34 -17.05
C VAL A 415 -7.60 4.32 -16.85
N GLU A 416 -8.36 4.47 -17.95
CA GLU A 416 -9.82 4.34 -17.92
C GLU A 416 -10.22 2.91 -17.57
N VAL A 417 -11.11 2.76 -16.59
CA VAL A 417 -11.70 1.46 -16.20
C VAL A 417 -12.56 0.90 -17.34
N ALA A 418 -13.28 1.75 -18.06
CA ALA A 418 -14.00 1.36 -19.25
C ALA A 418 -13.08 1.30 -20.49
N LYS A 419 -13.32 0.34 -21.37
CA LYS A 419 -12.61 0.31 -22.66
C LYS A 419 -12.97 1.53 -23.52
N ALA A 420 -11.97 2.02 -24.23
CA ALA A 420 -12.21 3.09 -25.20
C ALA A 420 -13.17 2.58 -26.28
N VAL A 421 -14.25 3.32 -26.51
CA VAL A 421 -15.15 3.02 -27.64
C VAL A 421 -14.35 3.25 -28.93
N PRO A 422 -14.30 2.29 -29.89
CA PRO A 422 -13.72 2.57 -31.18
C PRO A 422 -14.40 3.82 -31.78
N GLY A 423 -13.60 4.79 -32.18
CA GLY A 423 -14.14 5.97 -32.88
C GLY A 423 -14.95 5.54 -34.10
N PRO A 424 -15.96 6.32 -34.48
CA PRO A 424 -16.80 6.04 -35.63
C PRO A 424 -15.99 5.99 -36.94
#